data_b178c6ea7bde35fa42814ea3cc8c392b
#
_entry.id   b178c6ea7bde35fa42814ea3cc8c392b
#
_cell.length_a   1.000
_cell.length_b   1.000
_cell.length_c   1.000
_cell.angle_alpha   90.00
_cell.angle_beta   90.00
_cell.angle_gamma   90.00
#
_symmetry.space_group_name_H-M   'P 1'
#
loop_
_entity.id
_entity.type
_entity.pdbx_description
1 polymer ?
#
loop_
_entity_poly.entity_id
_entity_poly.type
_entity_poly.pdbx_seq_one_letter_code
_entity_poly.pdbx_strand_id
1 'polypeptide(L)'
;VQRLQNAGVLTPDSLLAHCTYVDDVGLDIIRRSGSSIVNCPESDLFNSTGCCPVFKILEKGITLGIGSDSYAADMLEVAKMSLSELRHTAGLPNAGFPEVARILFDGNAKIASRTFGIPIGRIQKGAAADIIIMDYIPYTPLSAVNTDRHIIFGMSGHECVMTMAAGRVLMRNRRLTFAREDILSRKTTAAAEDLWQSVNQDAQNRLLHYE
;
A
#
# COMPACT_ATOMS: atom_id res chain seq x y z
N VAL A 1 15.27 -14.62 -5.43
CA VAL A 1 15.46 -14.59 -3.97
C VAL A 1 16.84 -15.11 -3.60
N GLN A 2 17.29 -16.30 -4.07
CA GLN A 2 18.58 -16.91 -3.74
C GLN A 2 19.80 -15.97 -3.96
N ARG A 3 19.79 -15.18 -5.05
CA ARG A 3 20.87 -14.22 -5.33
C ARG A 3 20.96 -13.12 -4.27
N LEU A 4 19.83 -12.62 -3.77
CA LEU A 4 19.76 -11.64 -2.68
C LEU A 4 20.27 -12.24 -1.36
N GLN A 5 19.91 -13.49 -1.09
CA GLN A 5 20.44 -14.24 0.06
C GLN A 5 21.95 -14.36 0.00
N ASN A 6 22.48 -14.83 -1.12
CA ASN A 6 23.93 -15.00 -1.29
C ASN A 6 24.71 -13.67 -1.19
N ALA A 7 24.09 -12.56 -1.57
CA ALA A 7 24.64 -11.22 -1.45
C ALA A 7 24.49 -10.62 -0.04
N GLY A 8 23.87 -11.34 0.91
CA GLY A 8 23.65 -10.84 2.28
C GLY A 8 22.64 -9.68 2.38
N VAL A 9 21.82 -9.46 1.35
CA VAL A 9 20.86 -8.35 1.30
C VAL A 9 19.59 -8.67 2.12
N LEU A 10 19.24 -9.95 2.27
CA LEU A 10 18.06 -10.35 3.00
C LEU A 10 18.32 -10.36 4.51
N THR A 11 17.71 -9.42 5.21
CA THR A 11 17.80 -9.23 6.67
C THR A 11 16.40 -8.99 7.24
N PRO A 12 16.20 -8.99 8.56
CA PRO A 12 14.92 -8.60 9.16
C PRO A 12 14.43 -7.21 8.77
N ASP A 13 15.33 -6.30 8.37
CA ASP A 13 15.00 -4.94 7.94
C ASP A 13 14.73 -4.83 6.44
N SER A 14 14.90 -5.92 5.68
CA SER A 14 14.62 -5.92 4.24
C SER A 14 13.12 -5.99 3.97
N LEU A 15 12.68 -5.18 3.02
CA LEU A 15 11.30 -5.12 2.53
C LEU A 15 11.28 -5.47 1.04
N LEU A 16 10.53 -6.52 0.67
CA LEU A 16 10.42 -7.01 -0.69
C LEU A 16 9.04 -6.66 -1.24
N ALA A 17 9.00 -5.83 -2.28
CA ALA A 17 7.75 -5.48 -2.95
C ALA A 17 7.32 -6.57 -3.94
N HIS A 18 6.02 -6.66 -4.20
CA HIS A 18 5.36 -7.52 -5.18
C HIS A 18 5.48 -9.02 -4.89
N CYS A 19 6.62 -9.63 -5.13
CA CYS A 19 6.85 -11.07 -4.98
C CYS A 19 5.91 -11.96 -5.81
N THR A 20 5.42 -11.49 -6.95
CA THR A 20 4.44 -12.17 -7.82
C THR A 20 4.92 -13.52 -8.32
N TYR A 21 6.23 -13.69 -8.57
CA TYR A 21 6.84 -14.93 -9.09
C TYR A 21 7.72 -15.66 -8.08
N VAL A 22 7.51 -15.41 -6.78
CA VAL A 22 8.26 -16.12 -5.75
C VAL A 22 7.75 -17.55 -5.60
N ASP A 23 8.66 -18.52 -5.63
CA ASP A 23 8.37 -19.93 -5.40
C ASP A 23 8.45 -20.31 -3.90
N ASP A 24 8.09 -21.54 -3.57
CA ASP A 24 8.09 -22.00 -2.18
C ASP A 24 9.49 -22.00 -1.56
N VAL A 25 10.55 -22.24 -2.34
CA VAL A 25 11.94 -22.17 -1.88
C VAL A 25 12.31 -20.72 -1.56
N GLY A 26 11.93 -19.80 -2.42
CA GLY A 26 12.12 -18.36 -2.22
C GLY A 26 11.38 -17.86 -0.98
N LEU A 27 10.15 -18.28 -0.78
CA LEU A 27 9.37 -17.94 0.42
C LEU A 27 10.03 -18.49 1.70
N ASP A 28 10.59 -19.70 1.67
CA ASP A 28 11.32 -20.25 2.82
C ASP A 28 12.61 -19.49 3.14
N ILE A 29 13.30 -19.00 2.12
CA ILE A 29 14.45 -18.10 2.29
C ILE A 29 14.02 -16.80 2.94
N ILE A 30 12.97 -16.15 2.43
CA ILE A 30 12.44 -14.88 2.98
C ILE A 30 12.00 -15.10 4.44
N ARG A 31 11.30 -16.18 4.75
CA ARG A 31 10.89 -16.51 6.11
C ARG A 31 12.10 -16.62 7.05
N ARG A 32 13.14 -17.35 6.65
CA ARG A 32 14.35 -17.55 7.48
C ARG A 32 15.14 -16.27 7.68
N SER A 33 15.15 -15.36 6.70
CA SER A 33 15.83 -14.06 6.81
C SER A 33 15.10 -13.08 7.74
N GLY A 34 13.83 -13.33 8.04
CA GLY A 34 12.98 -12.39 8.78
C GLY A 34 12.54 -11.17 7.98
N SER A 35 12.84 -11.12 6.67
CA SER A 35 12.41 -10.06 5.76
C SER A 35 10.88 -10.00 5.68
N SER A 36 10.36 -8.83 5.35
CA SER A 36 8.92 -8.61 5.14
C SER A 36 8.61 -8.49 3.65
N ILE A 37 7.36 -8.78 3.29
CA ILE A 37 6.85 -8.61 1.92
C ILE A 37 5.77 -7.52 1.94
N VAL A 38 5.65 -6.77 0.84
CA VAL A 38 4.54 -5.84 0.57
C VAL A 38 3.88 -6.24 -0.75
N ASN A 39 2.60 -6.59 -0.69
CA ASN A 39 1.76 -6.76 -1.87
C ASN A 39 1.38 -5.38 -2.44
N CYS A 40 1.51 -5.20 -3.75
CA CYS A 40 1.12 -3.99 -4.47
C CYS A 40 0.06 -4.32 -5.53
N PRO A 41 -1.16 -4.69 -5.13
CA PRO A 41 -2.15 -5.32 -6.03
C PRO A 41 -2.57 -4.40 -7.18
N GLU A 42 -2.68 -3.11 -6.95
CA GLU A 42 -3.05 -2.14 -7.98
C GLU A 42 -1.99 -2.10 -9.09
N SER A 43 -0.72 -1.98 -8.70
CA SER A 43 0.40 -1.97 -9.65
C SER A 43 0.51 -3.29 -10.42
N ASP A 44 0.42 -4.40 -9.71
CA ASP A 44 0.56 -5.74 -10.31
C ASP A 44 -0.55 -6.01 -11.35
N LEU A 45 -1.79 -5.63 -11.05
CA LEU A 45 -2.94 -5.82 -11.94
C LEU A 45 -2.90 -4.87 -13.14
N PHE A 46 -2.60 -3.58 -12.94
CA PHE A 46 -2.50 -2.61 -14.04
C PHE A 46 -1.37 -2.92 -15.01
N ASN A 47 -0.24 -3.43 -14.51
CA ASN A 47 0.90 -3.82 -15.34
C ASN A 47 0.83 -5.27 -15.83
N SER A 48 -0.19 -6.04 -15.45
CA SER A 48 -0.35 -7.45 -15.81
C SER A 48 0.87 -8.29 -15.42
N THR A 49 1.50 -8.00 -14.30
CA THR A 49 2.73 -8.66 -13.83
C THR A 49 2.46 -9.93 -13.01
N GLY A 50 1.21 -10.32 -12.83
CA GLY A 50 0.80 -11.47 -12.03
C GLY A 50 0.22 -11.05 -10.68
N CYS A 51 0.09 -12.00 -9.74
CA CYS A 51 -0.51 -11.78 -8.43
C CYS A 51 0.42 -12.28 -7.32
N CYS A 52 0.52 -11.52 -6.25
CA CYS A 52 1.25 -11.92 -5.06
C CYS A 52 0.59 -13.16 -4.42
N PRO A 53 1.33 -14.23 -4.05
CA PRO A 53 0.76 -15.43 -3.45
C PRO A 53 0.44 -15.22 -1.96
N VAL A 54 -0.47 -14.30 -1.65
CA VAL A 54 -0.80 -13.80 -0.30
C VAL A 54 -1.10 -14.93 0.68
N PHE A 55 -1.94 -15.90 0.30
CA PHE A 55 -2.31 -17.01 1.18
C PHE A 55 -1.09 -17.83 1.60
N LYS A 56 -0.21 -18.18 0.65
CA LYS A 56 1.03 -18.93 0.94
C LYS A 56 1.99 -18.16 1.84
N ILE A 57 2.12 -16.85 1.61
CA ILE A 57 2.97 -15.96 2.40
C ILE A 57 2.50 -15.95 3.86
N LEU A 58 1.18 -15.78 4.07
CA LEU A 58 0.57 -15.76 5.39
C LEU A 58 0.64 -17.12 6.10
N GLU A 59 0.42 -18.23 5.36
CA GLU A 59 0.55 -19.59 5.85
C GLU A 59 1.98 -19.89 6.35
N LYS A 60 2.99 -19.41 5.64
CA LYS A 60 4.40 -19.52 6.06
C LYS A 60 4.77 -18.58 7.22
N GLY A 61 3.86 -17.74 7.69
CA GLY A 61 4.09 -16.81 8.80
C GLY A 61 5.01 -15.65 8.47
N ILE A 62 5.20 -15.33 7.19
CA ILE A 62 5.98 -14.17 6.74
C ILE A 62 5.17 -12.89 7.03
N THR A 63 5.83 -11.85 7.52
CA THR A 63 5.19 -10.54 7.69
C THR A 63 4.87 -9.96 6.32
N LEU A 64 3.58 -9.73 6.09
CA LEU A 64 3.05 -9.20 4.85
C LEU A 64 2.31 -7.90 5.11
N GLY A 65 2.62 -6.88 4.34
CA GLY A 65 1.90 -5.61 4.25
C GLY A 65 1.26 -5.43 2.87
N ILE A 66 0.62 -4.27 2.69
CA ILE A 66 0.01 -3.85 1.44
C ILE A 66 0.50 -2.43 1.11
N GLY A 67 0.79 -2.15 -0.16
CA GLY A 67 1.29 -0.87 -0.63
C GLY A 67 0.64 -0.42 -1.94
N SER A 68 0.71 0.87 -2.22
CA SER A 68 0.14 1.50 -3.42
C SER A 68 1.11 1.54 -4.61
N ASP A 69 2.41 1.33 -4.38
CA ASP A 69 3.46 1.58 -5.38
C ASP A 69 3.38 3.05 -5.88
N SER A 70 3.52 3.30 -7.17
CA SER A 70 3.47 4.63 -7.80
C SER A 70 2.05 5.13 -8.12
N TYR A 71 1.03 4.36 -7.79
CA TYR A 71 -0.37 4.73 -7.97
C TYR A 71 -0.91 5.62 -6.85
N ALA A 72 -2.21 5.88 -6.83
CA ALA A 72 -2.81 6.72 -5.80
C ALA A 72 -2.57 6.17 -4.39
N ALA A 73 -2.14 7.02 -3.46
CA ALA A 73 -1.82 6.62 -2.08
C ALA A 73 -3.08 6.45 -1.19
N ASP A 74 -4.21 6.03 -1.77
CA ASP A 74 -5.43 5.68 -1.03
C ASP A 74 -5.39 4.21 -0.60
N MET A 75 -4.92 3.97 0.61
CA MET A 75 -4.77 2.62 1.15
C MET A 75 -6.10 1.88 1.34
N LEU A 76 -7.23 2.57 1.38
CA LEU A 76 -8.55 1.94 1.43
C LEU A 76 -8.94 1.37 0.06
N GLU A 77 -8.66 2.10 -1.02
CA GLU A 77 -8.85 1.59 -2.38
C GLU A 77 -7.88 0.43 -2.69
N VAL A 78 -6.62 0.55 -2.27
CA VAL A 78 -5.64 -0.54 -2.41
C VAL A 78 -6.11 -1.81 -1.67
N ALA A 79 -6.72 -1.67 -0.49
CA ALA A 79 -7.29 -2.81 0.24
C ALA A 79 -8.46 -3.46 -0.50
N LYS A 80 -9.34 -2.68 -1.14
CA LYS A 80 -10.43 -3.19 -1.99
C LYS A 80 -9.88 -3.93 -3.21
N MET A 81 -8.84 -3.37 -3.83
CA MET A 81 -8.17 -4.00 -4.97
C MET A 81 -7.54 -5.34 -4.56
N SER A 82 -6.84 -5.38 -3.43
CA SER A 82 -6.27 -6.61 -2.87
C SER A 82 -7.35 -7.67 -2.61
N LEU A 83 -8.49 -7.28 -2.04
CA LEU A 83 -9.59 -8.21 -1.81
C LEU A 83 -10.16 -8.77 -3.13
N SER A 84 -10.27 -7.93 -4.14
CA SER A 84 -10.74 -8.33 -5.47
C SER A 84 -9.77 -9.30 -6.13
N GLU A 85 -8.47 -9.00 -6.08
CA GLU A 85 -7.38 -9.87 -6.55
C GLU A 85 -7.43 -11.24 -5.88
N LEU A 86 -7.51 -11.29 -4.55
CA LEU A 86 -7.53 -12.54 -3.79
C LEU A 86 -8.74 -13.40 -4.11
N ARG A 87 -9.92 -12.80 -4.25
CA ARG A 87 -11.14 -13.52 -4.63
C ARG A 87 -11.07 -14.06 -6.04
N HIS A 88 -10.56 -13.26 -6.96
CA HIS A 88 -10.41 -13.67 -8.35
C HIS A 88 -9.41 -14.82 -8.50
N THR A 89 -8.26 -14.72 -7.86
CA THR A 89 -7.21 -15.76 -7.93
C THR A 89 -7.59 -17.04 -7.19
N ALA A 90 -8.31 -16.94 -6.09
CA ALA A 90 -8.82 -18.10 -5.36
C ALA A 90 -10.05 -18.76 -6.03
N GLY A 91 -10.75 -18.05 -6.91
CA GLY A 91 -12.02 -18.50 -7.47
C GLY A 91 -13.15 -18.62 -6.43
N LEU A 92 -13.05 -17.94 -5.28
CA LEU A 92 -13.96 -18.04 -4.14
C LEU A 92 -14.45 -16.66 -3.71
N PRO A 93 -15.79 -16.40 -3.75
CA PRO A 93 -16.34 -15.08 -3.46
C PRO A 93 -16.25 -14.67 -1.98
N ASN A 94 -15.99 -15.61 -1.08
CA ASN A 94 -15.86 -15.38 0.36
C ASN A 94 -14.41 -15.41 0.87
N ALA A 95 -13.41 -15.59 -0.02
CA ALA A 95 -12.00 -15.61 0.36
C ALA A 95 -11.45 -14.19 0.61
N GLY A 96 -10.32 -14.12 1.30
CA GLY A 96 -9.41 -12.97 1.34
C GLY A 96 -9.77 -11.84 2.29
N PHE A 97 -10.99 -11.76 2.83
CA PHE A 97 -11.37 -10.64 3.67
C PHE A 97 -10.60 -10.55 5.00
N PRO A 98 -10.50 -11.62 5.81
CA PRO A 98 -9.70 -11.58 7.04
C PRO A 98 -8.23 -11.34 6.76
N GLU A 99 -7.72 -11.88 5.65
CA GLU A 99 -6.34 -11.71 5.23
C GLU A 99 -6.04 -10.25 4.89
N VAL A 100 -6.90 -9.60 4.09
CA VAL A 100 -6.72 -8.18 3.73
C VAL A 100 -6.81 -7.28 4.95
N ALA A 101 -7.77 -7.48 5.84
CA ALA A 101 -7.85 -6.73 7.09
C ALA A 101 -6.56 -6.90 7.93
N ARG A 102 -6.07 -8.13 8.06
CA ARG A 102 -4.84 -8.45 8.80
C ARG A 102 -3.60 -7.78 8.18
N ILE A 103 -3.42 -7.83 6.85
CA ILE A 103 -2.25 -7.22 6.21
C ILE A 103 -2.31 -5.70 6.22
N LEU A 104 -3.50 -5.11 6.09
CA LEU A 104 -3.69 -3.66 6.14
C LEU A 104 -3.38 -3.10 7.53
N PHE A 105 -3.97 -3.67 8.58
CA PHE A 105 -3.87 -3.13 9.94
C PHE A 105 -2.66 -3.66 10.70
N ASP A 106 -2.48 -4.99 10.77
CA ASP A 106 -1.39 -5.57 11.56
C ASP A 106 -0.09 -5.66 10.77
N GLY A 107 -0.14 -6.06 9.49
CA GLY A 107 1.03 -6.21 8.64
C GLY A 107 1.77 -4.91 8.44
N ASN A 108 1.07 -3.88 7.96
CA ASN A 108 1.64 -2.56 7.76
C ASN A 108 2.15 -1.94 9.07
N ALA A 109 1.36 -2.02 10.14
CA ALA A 109 1.78 -1.52 11.44
C ALA A 109 3.05 -2.19 11.97
N LYS A 110 3.19 -3.51 11.73
CA LYS A 110 4.37 -4.29 12.14
C LYS A 110 5.62 -3.90 11.36
N ILE A 111 5.49 -3.74 10.05
CA ILE A 111 6.57 -3.25 9.16
C ILE A 111 6.99 -1.85 9.57
N ALA A 112 6.04 -0.91 9.67
CA ALA A 112 6.30 0.47 10.04
C ALA A 112 6.93 0.59 11.44
N SER A 113 6.41 -0.13 12.43
CA SER A 113 6.95 -0.12 13.79
C SER A 113 8.40 -0.61 13.85
N ARG A 114 8.75 -1.61 13.06
CA ARG A 114 10.14 -2.09 12.93
C ARG A 114 11.03 -1.03 12.28
N THR A 115 10.58 -0.45 11.17
CA THR A 115 11.35 0.53 10.39
C THR A 115 11.64 1.80 11.19
N PHE A 116 10.67 2.29 11.95
CA PHE A 116 10.80 3.55 12.70
C PHE A 116 11.20 3.35 14.18
N GLY A 117 11.28 2.12 14.68
CA GLY A 117 11.69 1.82 16.04
C GLY A 117 10.69 2.30 17.12
N ILE A 118 9.46 2.58 16.76
CA ILE A 118 8.38 3.03 17.65
C ILE A 118 7.07 2.33 17.28
N PRO A 119 6.20 1.95 18.23
CA PRO A 119 4.90 1.37 17.92
C PRO A 119 4.05 2.31 17.06
N ILE A 120 3.55 1.79 15.93
CA ILE A 120 2.68 2.49 14.96
C ILE A 120 1.39 1.69 14.77
N GLY A 121 0.29 2.35 14.37
CA GLY A 121 -1.00 1.72 14.07
C GLY A 121 -1.81 1.32 15.30
N ARG A 122 -1.50 1.88 16.46
CA ARG A 122 -2.22 1.62 17.73
C ARG A 122 -2.43 2.91 18.50
N ILE A 123 -3.63 3.08 19.04
CA ILE A 123 -3.94 4.19 19.97
C ILE A 123 -3.58 3.73 21.38
N GLN A 124 -2.33 3.94 21.77
CA GLN A 124 -1.82 3.58 23.09
C GLN A 124 -0.70 4.52 23.54
N LYS A 125 -0.47 4.63 24.85
CA LYS A 125 0.65 5.42 25.39
C LYS A 125 1.99 4.87 24.87
N GLY A 126 2.83 5.76 24.35
CA GLY A 126 4.15 5.42 23.80
C GLY A 126 4.15 5.04 22.33
N ALA A 127 2.98 4.96 21.67
CA ALA A 127 2.90 4.81 20.21
C ALA A 127 3.01 6.16 19.50
N ALA A 128 3.41 6.12 18.24
CA ALA A 128 3.35 7.29 17.36
C ALA A 128 1.90 7.78 17.24
N ALA A 129 1.71 9.10 17.31
CA ALA A 129 0.41 9.71 17.10
C ALA A 129 0.16 9.91 15.60
N ASP A 130 0.00 8.80 14.88
CA ASP A 130 -0.35 8.74 13.47
C ASP A 130 -1.84 8.40 13.39
N ILE A 131 -2.66 9.41 13.08
CA ILE A 131 -4.12 9.33 13.23
C ILE A 131 -4.77 9.94 12.01
N ILE A 132 -5.81 9.29 11.49
CA ILE A 132 -6.74 9.87 10.51
C ILE A 132 -8.13 9.99 11.15
N ILE A 133 -8.89 10.99 10.71
CA ILE A 133 -10.31 11.13 11.03
C ILE A 133 -11.08 11.04 9.73
N MET A 134 -12.06 10.11 9.70
CA MET A 134 -12.93 9.87 8.57
C MET A 134 -14.31 10.47 8.83
N ASP A 135 -14.84 11.22 7.87
CA ASP A 135 -16.20 11.77 7.86
C ASP A 135 -17.13 10.74 7.21
N TYR A 136 -17.36 9.64 7.94
CA TYR A 136 -18.08 8.48 7.43
C TYR A 136 -19.39 8.28 8.19
N ILE A 137 -20.49 8.17 7.45
CA ILE A 137 -21.83 7.86 7.99
C ILE A 137 -22.13 6.39 7.65
N PRO A 138 -22.18 5.49 8.66
CA PRO A 138 -22.40 4.09 8.41
C PRO A 138 -23.85 3.82 7.95
N TYR A 139 -24.04 3.01 6.90
CA TYR A 139 -25.36 2.58 6.39
C TYR A 139 -25.99 1.47 7.23
N THR A 140 -25.20 0.80 8.06
CA THR A 140 -25.66 -0.22 9.01
C THR A 140 -25.05 0.07 10.38
N PRO A 141 -25.62 -0.46 11.48
CA PRO A 141 -25.06 -0.24 12.81
C PRO A 141 -23.57 -0.63 12.88
N LEU A 142 -22.72 0.30 13.28
CA LEU A 142 -21.28 0.08 13.45
C LEU A 142 -21.02 -0.60 14.80
N SER A 143 -20.19 -1.62 14.78
CA SER A 143 -19.80 -2.39 15.97
C SER A 143 -18.38 -2.92 15.85
N ALA A 144 -17.80 -3.38 16.94
CA ALA A 144 -16.44 -3.96 16.94
C ALA A 144 -16.29 -5.18 16.00
N VAL A 145 -17.38 -5.89 15.71
CA VAL A 145 -17.32 -7.11 14.87
C VAL A 145 -17.46 -6.83 13.38
N ASN A 146 -17.83 -5.60 12.98
CA ASN A 146 -18.01 -5.25 11.56
C ASN A 146 -17.24 -3.99 11.14
N THR A 147 -16.43 -3.41 12.02
CA THR A 147 -15.63 -2.21 11.72
C THR A 147 -14.76 -2.39 10.50
N ASP A 148 -14.04 -3.51 10.36
CA ASP A 148 -13.18 -3.79 9.21
C ASP A 148 -13.98 -3.80 7.90
N ARG A 149 -15.22 -4.30 7.93
CA ARG A 149 -16.11 -4.31 6.77
C ARG A 149 -16.54 -2.90 6.38
N HIS A 150 -16.88 -2.06 7.36
CA HIS A 150 -17.18 -0.66 7.12
C HIS A 150 -15.97 0.07 6.52
N ILE A 151 -14.77 -0.18 7.03
CA ILE A 151 -13.54 0.44 6.51
C ILE A 151 -13.29 -0.03 5.08
N ILE A 152 -13.24 -1.34 4.81
CA ILE A 152 -12.83 -1.87 3.50
C ILE A 152 -13.91 -1.65 2.44
N PHE A 153 -15.20 -1.80 2.76
CA PHE A 153 -16.27 -1.68 1.76
C PHE A 153 -16.94 -0.32 1.72
N GLY A 154 -16.98 0.39 2.84
CA GLY A 154 -17.79 1.59 3.01
C GLY A 154 -17.01 2.91 2.94
N MET A 155 -15.69 2.89 3.21
CA MET A 155 -14.88 4.10 3.25
C MET A 155 -13.96 4.21 2.03
N SER A 156 -13.58 5.45 1.71
CA SER A 156 -12.51 5.81 0.77
C SER A 156 -11.69 6.95 1.34
N GLY A 157 -10.51 7.23 0.80
CA GLY A 157 -9.69 8.36 1.24
C GLY A 157 -10.37 9.72 1.09
N HIS A 158 -11.40 9.83 0.26
CA HIS A 158 -12.18 11.06 0.10
C HIS A 158 -12.93 11.48 1.39
N GLU A 159 -13.29 10.53 2.26
CA GLU A 159 -13.90 10.86 3.55
C GLU A 159 -12.88 11.31 4.60
N CYS A 160 -11.58 11.23 4.34
CA CYS A 160 -10.58 11.68 5.29
C CYS A 160 -10.61 13.20 5.45
N VAL A 161 -10.91 13.67 6.66
CA VAL A 161 -11.00 15.11 6.99
C VAL A 161 -9.81 15.61 7.78
N MET A 162 -9.06 14.73 8.42
CA MET A 162 -7.84 15.07 9.15
C MET A 162 -6.79 13.96 9.03
N THR A 163 -5.54 14.37 8.85
CA THR A 163 -4.37 13.48 8.92
C THR A 163 -3.35 14.05 9.88
N MET A 164 -2.88 13.22 10.80
CA MET A 164 -1.82 13.53 11.76
C MET A 164 -0.70 12.50 11.61
N ALA A 165 0.55 12.92 11.59
CA ALA A 165 1.72 12.06 11.64
C ALA A 165 2.69 12.56 12.72
N ALA A 166 3.16 11.64 13.56
CA ALA A 166 4.03 11.92 14.72
C ALA A 166 3.52 13.07 15.59
N GLY A 167 2.19 13.17 15.80
CA GLY A 167 1.54 14.22 16.57
C GLY A 167 1.38 15.57 15.84
N ARG A 168 1.88 15.71 14.60
CA ARG A 168 1.72 16.91 13.80
C ARG A 168 0.54 16.76 12.85
N VAL A 169 -0.43 17.68 12.92
CA VAL A 169 -1.55 17.73 11.99
C VAL A 169 -1.04 18.20 10.64
N LEU A 170 -1.13 17.35 9.61
CA LEU A 170 -0.69 17.62 8.24
C LEU A 170 -1.84 18.10 7.35
N MET A 171 -3.05 17.64 7.61
CA MET A 171 -4.27 18.05 6.92
C MET A 171 -5.39 18.24 7.93
N ARG A 172 -6.22 19.26 7.74
CA ARG A 172 -7.43 19.52 8.52
C ARG A 172 -8.52 20.07 7.60
N ASN A 173 -9.73 19.56 7.75
CA ASN A 173 -10.87 19.93 6.88
C ASN A 173 -10.52 19.81 5.40
N ARG A 174 -9.84 18.72 5.04
CA ARG A 174 -9.38 18.42 3.67
C ARG A 174 -8.43 19.49 3.08
N ARG A 175 -7.71 20.22 3.92
CA ARG A 175 -6.70 21.20 3.49
C ARG A 175 -5.38 20.97 4.18
N LEU A 176 -4.30 21.06 3.42
CA LEU A 176 -2.94 20.94 3.97
C LEU A 176 -2.66 22.10 4.94
N THR A 177 -2.00 21.79 6.06
CA THR A 177 -1.64 22.79 7.09
C THR A 177 -0.26 23.40 6.86
N PHE A 178 0.57 22.80 6.03
CA PHE A 178 1.99 23.15 5.84
C PHE A 178 2.30 23.64 4.43
N ALA A 179 1.37 23.57 3.50
CA ALA A 179 1.56 24.00 2.12
C ALA A 179 0.30 24.68 1.56
N ARG A 180 0.49 25.58 0.60
CA ARG A 180 -0.59 26.16 -0.18
C ARG A 180 -0.81 25.29 -1.44
N GLU A 181 -1.93 24.60 -1.49
CA GLU A 181 -2.29 23.66 -2.55
C GLU A 181 -2.39 24.35 -3.93
N ASP A 182 -2.89 25.59 -3.97
CA ASP A 182 -2.97 26.37 -5.19
C ASP A 182 -1.59 26.73 -5.78
N ILE A 183 -0.60 26.98 -4.92
CA ILE A 183 0.78 27.23 -5.35
C ILE A 183 1.43 25.92 -5.79
N LEU A 184 1.21 24.85 -5.03
CA LEU A 184 1.76 23.54 -5.34
C LEU A 184 1.24 23.04 -6.70
N SER A 185 -0.07 23.12 -6.92
CA SER A 185 -0.71 22.72 -8.17
C SER A 185 -0.12 23.47 -9.37
N ARG A 186 0.03 24.79 -9.29
CA ARG A 186 0.65 25.57 -10.39
C ARG A 186 2.08 25.13 -10.69
N LYS A 187 2.89 24.87 -9.65
CA LYS A 187 4.27 24.43 -9.83
C LYS A 187 4.36 23.03 -10.45
N THR A 188 3.52 22.11 -9.99
CA THR A 188 3.51 20.75 -10.54
C THR A 188 2.99 20.72 -11.97
N THR A 189 1.97 21.54 -12.31
CA THR A 189 1.48 21.67 -13.68
C THR A 189 2.57 22.19 -14.61
N ALA A 190 3.26 23.27 -14.22
CA ALA A 190 4.34 23.82 -15.04
C ALA A 190 5.48 22.81 -15.25
N ALA A 191 5.90 22.09 -14.18
CA ALA A 191 6.92 21.07 -14.31
C ALA A 191 6.47 19.89 -15.18
N ALA A 192 5.19 19.53 -15.15
CA ALA A 192 4.61 18.50 -16.00
C ALA A 192 4.54 18.94 -17.47
N GLU A 193 4.24 20.20 -17.76
CA GLU A 193 4.24 20.74 -19.12
C GLU A 193 5.61 20.60 -19.78
N ASP A 194 6.69 20.96 -19.08
CA ASP A 194 8.07 20.80 -19.58
C ASP A 194 8.40 19.33 -19.87
N LEU A 195 8.01 18.43 -18.97
CA LEU A 195 8.20 16.98 -19.14
C LEU A 195 7.45 16.47 -20.37
N TRP A 196 6.17 16.83 -20.50
CA TRP A 196 5.34 16.39 -21.63
C TRP A 196 5.80 16.91 -22.96
N GLN A 197 6.36 18.13 -23.03
CA GLN A 197 7.01 18.64 -24.24
C GLN A 197 8.16 17.75 -24.69
N SER A 198 9.05 17.37 -23.74
CA SER A 198 10.16 16.44 -24.02
C SER A 198 9.68 15.08 -24.49
N VAL A 199 8.71 14.48 -23.79
CA VAL A 199 8.14 13.16 -24.14
C VAL A 199 7.51 13.18 -25.54
N ASN A 200 6.74 14.21 -25.85
CA ASN A 200 6.08 14.35 -27.15
C ASN A 200 7.10 14.52 -28.28
N GLN A 201 8.18 15.27 -28.05
CA GLN A 201 9.26 15.45 -29.00
C GLN A 201 10.03 14.15 -29.28
N ASP A 202 10.31 13.38 -28.25
CA ASP A 202 10.93 12.06 -28.38
C ASP A 202 10.01 11.05 -29.10
N ALA A 203 8.71 11.09 -28.82
CA ALA A 203 7.74 10.23 -29.52
C ALA A 203 7.67 10.56 -31.02
N GLN A 204 7.65 11.84 -31.40
CA GLN A 204 7.68 12.28 -32.77
C GLN A 204 8.98 11.87 -33.48
N ASN A 205 10.13 12.02 -32.82
CA ASN A 205 11.43 11.60 -33.35
C ASN A 205 11.50 10.09 -33.58
N ARG A 206 10.92 9.28 -32.69
CA ARG A 206 10.88 7.81 -32.87
C ARG A 206 9.98 7.38 -34.05
N LEU A 207 8.84 8.03 -34.25
CA LEU A 207 7.94 7.74 -35.38
C LEU A 207 8.62 8.00 -36.73
N LEU A 208 9.47 9.04 -36.82
CA LEU A 208 10.23 9.37 -38.05
C LEU A 208 11.35 8.36 -38.37
N HIS A 209 11.71 7.48 -37.45
CA HIS A 209 12.71 6.41 -37.66
C HIS A 209 12.12 5.05 -38.01
N TYR A 210 10.80 4.91 -38.09
CA TYR A 210 10.09 3.68 -38.48
C TYR A 210 9.50 3.77 -39.91
N GLU A 211 9.76 4.84 -40.68
CA GLU A 211 9.53 4.93 -42.13
C GLU A 211 10.87 4.70 -42.88
#